data_60cf5609b9de993958cb50f7ea2eb9d6
#
_entry.id   60cf5609b9de993958cb50f7ea2eb9d6
#
_cell.length_a   1.000
_cell.length_b   1.000
_cell.length_c   1.000
_cell.angle_alpha   90.00
_cell.angle_beta   90.00
_cell.angle_gamma   90.00
#
_symmetry.space_group_name_H-M   'P 1'
#
loop_
_entity.id
_entity.type
_entity.pdbx_description
1 polymer ?
#
loop_
_entity_poly.entity_id
_entity_poly.type
_entity_poly.pdbx_seq_one_letter_code
_entity_poly.pdbx_strand_id
1 'polypeptide(L)'
;MQKSHTKRLAVGALFCALVMAATLLAFPAPVVGNANLGDGVLLLGAWTLGGPFGAVAVALGAMLADLIGGYAAYAPGTLLIKLAMALTAILLDRLLRSFKLPRGFCHLVAGLTAEIVMILGYFLYEAFVLSYGPTVAAANIPFNALQGVLAILVSVSVYPLVERIGLCKRL
;
A
#
# COMPACT_ATOMS: atom_id res chain seq x y z
N MET A 1 -1.01 -28.46 9.19
CA MET A 1 -1.84 -27.22 9.08
C MET A 1 -1.36 -26.10 10.00
N GLN A 2 -1.11 -26.31 11.29
CA GLN A 2 -0.75 -25.26 12.26
C GLN A 2 0.53 -24.49 11.91
N LYS A 3 1.61 -25.14 11.44
CA LYS A 3 2.87 -24.48 11.05
C LYS A 3 2.74 -23.48 9.88
N SER A 4 1.79 -23.70 8.95
CA SER A 4 1.53 -22.79 7.83
C SER A 4 0.84 -21.50 8.29
N HIS A 5 -0.16 -21.61 9.18
CA HIS A 5 -0.85 -20.46 9.75
C HIS A 5 0.09 -19.56 10.55
N THR A 6 0.94 -20.15 11.40
CA THR A 6 1.91 -19.38 12.21
C THR A 6 2.90 -18.62 11.31
N LYS A 7 3.42 -19.27 10.26
CA LYS A 7 4.31 -18.61 9.30
C LYS A 7 3.62 -17.44 8.59
N ARG A 8 2.39 -17.62 8.14
CA ARG A 8 1.62 -16.59 7.46
C ARG A 8 1.36 -15.39 8.38
N LEU A 9 1.02 -15.64 9.65
CA LEU A 9 0.86 -14.59 10.66
C LEU A 9 2.18 -13.84 10.92
N ALA A 10 3.29 -14.56 11.07
CA ALA A 10 4.60 -13.95 11.28
C ALA A 10 5.03 -13.06 10.10
N VAL A 11 4.83 -13.52 8.87
CA VAL A 11 5.13 -12.72 7.67
C VAL A 11 4.17 -11.53 7.54
N GLY A 12 2.89 -11.71 7.90
CA GLY A 12 1.92 -10.61 7.96
C GLY A 12 2.33 -9.53 8.95
N ALA A 13 2.74 -9.92 10.16
CA ALA A 13 3.24 -9.00 11.18
C ALA A 13 4.53 -8.29 10.72
N LEU A 14 5.43 -9.01 10.05
CA LEU A 14 6.65 -8.41 9.48
C LEU A 14 6.31 -7.34 8.44
N PHE A 15 5.42 -7.63 7.47
CA PHE A 15 5.02 -6.63 6.49
C PHE A 15 4.26 -5.46 7.12
N CYS A 16 3.41 -5.70 8.12
CA CYS A 16 2.78 -4.63 8.90
C CYS A 16 3.82 -3.69 9.52
N ALA A 17 4.83 -4.25 10.19
CA ALA A 17 5.91 -3.49 10.79
C ALA A 17 6.79 -2.76 9.75
N LEU A 18 7.09 -3.40 8.61
CA LEU A 18 7.86 -2.79 7.53
C LEU A 18 7.09 -1.64 6.86
N VAL A 19 5.78 -1.80 6.60
CA VAL A 19 4.94 -0.72 6.08
C VAL A 19 4.90 0.43 7.08
N MET A 20 4.68 0.15 8.37
CA MET A 20 4.70 1.17 9.41
C MET A 20 6.02 1.94 9.43
N ALA A 21 7.15 1.25 9.46
CA ALA A 21 8.46 1.87 9.48
C ALA A 21 8.72 2.73 8.22
N ALA A 22 8.39 2.20 7.02
CA ALA A 22 8.58 2.91 5.76
C ALA A 22 7.64 4.12 5.63
N THR A 23 6.45 4.06 6.21
CA THR A 23 5.50 5.18 6.26
C THR A 23 5.98 6.27 7.22
N LEU A 24 6.59 5.90 8.35
CA LEU A 24 7.19 6.86 9.28
C LEU A 24 8.39 7.61 8.70
N LEU A 25 9.07 7.04 7.69
CA LEU A 25 10.09 7.74 6.88
C LEU A 25 9.41 8.65 5.85
N ALA A 26 8.74 9.67 6.35
CA ALA A 26 7.90 10.56 5.57
C ALA A 26 8.60 11.90 5.28
N PHE A 27 8.27 12.44 4.10
CA PHE A 27 8.63 13.79 3.71
C PHE A 27 7.36 14.66 3.79
N PRO A 28 7.35 15.75 4.59
CA PRO A 28 6.16 16.58 4.74
C PRO A 28 5.74 17.18 3.40
N ALA A 29 4.44 17.09 3.10
CA ALA A 29 3.86 17.79 1.96
C ALA A 29 3.71 19.28 2.30
N PRO A 30 3.81 20.20 1.32
CA PRO A 30 3.81 21.63 1.59
C PRO A 30 2.52 22.19 2.16
N VAL A 31 1.39 21.51 1.99
CA VAL A 31 0.07 22.01 2.41
C VAL A 31 -0.48 21.20 3.58
N VAL A 32 -0.72 19.90 3.36
CA VAL A 32 -1.20 18.97 4.41
C VAL A 32 -0.71 17.55 4.06
N GLY A 33 -0.54 16.70 5.10
CA GLY A 33 -0.12 15.31 4.92
C GLY A 33 1.38 15.14 4.67
N ASN A 34 1.75 13.99 4.17
CA ASN A 34 3.14 13.63 3.86
C ASN A 34 3.23 12.63 2.70
N ALA A 35 4.36 12.62 2.00
CA ALA A 35 4.72 11.56 1.07
C ALA A 35 5.72 10.61 1.74
N ASN A 36 5.60 9.30 1.51
CA ASN A 36 6.41 8.29 2.18
C ASN A 36 6.68 7.09 1.26
N LEU A 37 7.55 6.17 1.70
CA LEU A 37 7.89 4.95 0.97
C LEU A 37 7.02 3.73 1.35
N GLY A 38 6.04 3.93 2.22
CA GLY A 38 5.19 2.86 2.76
C GLY A 38 4.43 2.09 1.67
N ASP A 39 3.99 2.75 0.62
CA ASP A 39 3.21 2.14 -0.46
C ASP A 39 4.01 1.13 -1.26
N GLY A 40 5.31 1.36 -1.47
CA GLY A 40 6.17 0.38 -2.11
C GLY A 40 6.24 -0.93 -1.31
N VAL A 41 6.38 -0.83 0.00
CA VAL A 41 6.37 -1.98 0.91
C VAL A 41 4.98 -2.60 1.02
N LEU A 42 3.92 -1.77 1.00
CA LEU A 42 2.53 -2.21 1.00
C LEU A 42 2.22 -3.09 -0.22
N LEU A 43 2.57 -2.64 -1.42
CA LEU A 43 2.39 -3.41 -2.66
C LEU A 43 3.16 -4.74 -2.61
N LEU A 44 4.42 -4.72 -2.16
CA LEU A 44 5.22 -5.95 -1.97
C LEU A 44 4.54 -6.93 -1.01
N GLY A 45 4.06 -6.45 0.13
CA GLY A 45 3.34 -7.26 1.11
C GLY A 45 2.01 -7.80 0.58
N ALA A 46 1.25 -6.95 -0.11
CA ALA A 46 -0.03 -7.31 -0.72
C ALA A 46 0.14 -8.46 -1.74
N TRP A 47 1.11 -8.37 -2.65
CA TRP A 47 1.37 -9.43 -3.63
C TRP A 47 2.00 -10.70 -3.02
N THR A 48 2.80 -10.55 -1.97
CA THR A 48 3.46 -11.68 -1.29
C THR A 48 2.49 -12.51 -0.47
N LEU A 49 1.69 -11.86 0.37
CA LEU A 49 0.71 -12.50 1.26
C LEU A 49 -0.57 -12.91 0.52
N GLY A 50 -0.99 -12.04 -0.40
CA GLY A 50 -2.22 -12.22 -1.16
C GLY A 50 -3.49 -12.28 -0.30
N GLY A 51 -4.65 -12.11 -0.95
CA GLY A 51 -5.96 -12.22 -0.32
C GLY A 51 -6.27 -11.17 0.76
N PRO A 52 -7.46 -11.28 1.40
CA PRO A 52 -7.90 -10.29 2.39
C PRO A 52 -6.97 -10.15 3.59
N PHE A 53 -6.37 -11.26 4.05
CA PHE A 53 -5.41 -11.24 5.15
C PHE A 53 -4.20 -10.36 4.84
N GLY A 54 -3.61 -10.50 3.64
CA GLY A 54 -2.48 -9.68 3.22
C GLY A 54 -2.85 -8.19 3.14
N ALA A 55 -4.02 -7.89 2.56
CA ALA A 55 -4.52 -6.52 2.47
C ALA A 55 -4.71 -5.87 3.84
N VAL A 56 -5.31 -6.59 4.79
CA VAL A 56 -5.50 -6.09 6.17
C VAL A 56 -4.15 -5.88 6.86
N ALA A 57 -3.23 -6.83 6.75
CA ALA A 57 -1.92 -6.73 7.42
C ALA A 57 -1.14 -5.48 7.01
N VAL A 58 -1.09 -5.19 5.69
CA VAL A 58 -0.35 -4.01 5.20
C VAL A 58 -1.08 -2.70 5.47
N ALA A 59 -2.41 -2.68 5.40
CA ALA A 59 -3.22 -1.51 5.72
C ALA A 59 -3.13 -1.11 7.19
N LEU A 60 -3.10 -2.10 8.10
CA LEU A 60 -2.86 -1.88 9.52
C LEU A 60 -1.49 -1.22 9.77
N GLY A 61 -0.45 -1.63 9.05
CA GLY A 61 0.87 -1.01 9.17
C GLY A 61 0.84 0.50 8.86
N ALA A 62 0.17 0.89 7.78
CA ALA A 62 0.02 2.29 7.41
C ALA A 62 -0.81 3.09 8.44
N MET A 63 -1.93 2.51 8.90
CA MET A 63 -2.75 3.13 9.95
C MET A 63 -1.96 3.34 11.26
N LEU A 64 -1.20 2.35 11.70
CA LEU A 64 -0.37 2.45 12.91
C LEU A 64 0.71 3.53 12.76
N ALA A 65 1.27 3.70 11.56
CA ALA A 65 2.22 4.79 11.30
C ALA A 65 1.57 6.17 11.52
N ASP A 66 0.33 6.37 11.07
CA ASP A 66 -0.38 7.63 11.29
C ASP A 66 -0.64 7.88 12.77
N LEU A 67 -1.02 6.85 13.53
CA LEU A 67 -1.23 6.99 14.97
C LEU A 67 0.04 7.37 15.72
N ILE A 68 1.18 6.74 15.37
CA ILE A 68 2.49 6.99 16.00
C ILE A 68 3.07 8.33 15.51
N GLY A 69 2.88 8.66 14.23
CA GLY A 69 3.38 9.88 13.59
C GLY A 69 2.60 11.15 13.95
N GLY A 70 1.55 11.06 14.78
CA GLY A 70 0.74 12.21 15.18
C GLY A 70 -0.37 12.58 14.20
N TYR A 71 -0.64 11.77 13.20
CA TYR A 71 -1.69 11.96 12.18
C TYR A 71 -2.97 11.18 12.52
N ALA A 72 -3.40 11.17 13.80
CA ALA A 72 -4.52 10.35 14.26
C ALA A 72 -5.83 10.59 13.49
N ALA A 73 -6.06 11.83 13.01
CA ALA A 73 -7.23 12.15 12.18
C ALA A 73 -7.22 11.44 10.82
N TYR A 74 -6.03 11.08 10.30
CA TYR A 74 -5.89 10.34 9.05
C TYR A 74 -6.05 8.83 9.24
N ALA A 75 -5.74 8.28 10.42
CA ALA A 75 -5.66 6.85 10.66
C ALA A 75 -6.88 6.03 10.19
N PRO A 76 -8.14 6.44 10.45
CA PRO A 76 -9.31 5.71 9.93
C PRO A 76 -9.40 5.73 8.40
N GLY A 77 -9.14 6.89 7.78
CA GLY A 77 -9.11 7.04 6.33
C GLY A 77 -7.99 6.22 5.70
N THR A 78 -6.79 6.30 6.26
CA THR A 78 -5.62 5.53 5.82
C THR A 78 -5.91 4.03 5.85
N LEU A 79 -6.52 3.51 6.92
CA LEU A 79 -6.89 2.10 6.97
C LEU A 79 -7.78 1.69 5.80
N LEU A 80 -8.84 2.44 5.53
CA LEU A 80 -9.81 2.13 4.47
C LEU A 80 -9.19 2.30 3.08
N ILE A 81 -8.46 3.39 2.86
CA ILE A 81 -7.82 3.70 1.58
C ILE A 81 -6.73 2.67 1.26
N LYS A 82 -5.85 2.36 2.22
CA LYS A 82 -4.78 1.39 2.02
C LYS A 82 -5.30 -0.05 1.90
N LEU A 83 -6.42 -0.37 2.56
CA LEU A 83 -7.11 -1.64 2.36
C LEU A 83 -7.68 -1.75 0.94
N ALA A 84 -8.37 -0.72 0.46
CA ALA A 84 -8.90 -0.68 -0.91
C ALA A 84 -7.76 -0.76 -1.95
N MET A 85 -6.69 0.00 -1.75
CA MET A 85 -5.48 -0.02 -2.57
C MET A 85 -4.87 -1.44 -2.64
N ALA A 86 -4.64 -2.08 -1.48
CA ALA A 86 -4.07 -3.42 -1.41
C ALA A 86 -4.96 -4.48 -2.07
N LEU A 87 -6.28 -4.41 -1.84
CA LEU A 87 -7.24 -5.31 -2.50
C LEU A 87 -7.23 -5.11 -4.01
N THR A 88 -7.23 -3.88 -4.49
CA THR A 88 -7.12 -3.57 -5.93
C THR A 88 -5.86 -4.16 -6.54
N ALA A 89 -4.70 -3.96 -5.90
CA ALA A 89 -3.43 -4.53 -6.34
C ALA A 89 -3.47 -6.06 -6.43
N ILE A 90 -4.05 -6.73 -5.42
CA ILE A 90 -4.14 -8.20 -5.37
C ILE A 90 -5.11 -8.73 -6.43
N LEU A 91 -6.30 -8.14 -6.53
CA LEU A 91 -7.36 -8.64 -7.40
C LEU A 91 -7.00 -8.42 -8.88
N LEU A 92 -6.49 -7.23 -9.21
CA LEU A 92 -6.12 -6.91 -10.59
C LEU A 92 -4.88 -7.71 -11.04
N ASP A 93 -3.88 -7.90 -10.18
CA ASP A 93 -2.75 -8.77 -10.49
C ASP A 93 -3.21 -10.20 -10.79
N ARG A 94 -4.12 -10.77 -9.99
CA ARG A 94 -4.70 -12.10 -10.25
C ARG A 94 -5.49 -12.14 -11.56
N LEU A 95 -6.29 -11.12 -11.83
CA LEU A 95 -7.08 -11.02 -13.07
C LEU A 95 -6.17 -10.95 -14.28
N LEU A 96 -5.15 -10.10 -14.29
CA LEU A 96 -4.22 -9.95 -15.40
C LEU A 96 -3.42 -11.23 -15.67
N ARG A 97 -3.02 -11.95 -14.61
CA ARG A 97 -2.34 -13.25 -14.74
C ARG A 97 -3.22 -14.33 -15.36
N SER A 98 -4.54 -14.27 -15.23
CA SER A 98 -5.45 -15.20 -15.89
C SER A 98 -5.37 -15.10 -17.42
N PHE A 99 -4.97 -13.96 -17.96
CA PHE A 99 -4.70 -13.73 -19.38
C PHE A 99 -3.28 -14.12 -19.81
N LYS A 100 -2.50 -14.79 -18.93
CA LYS A 100 -1.12 -15.24 -19.18
C LYS A 100 -0.14 -14.12 -19.54
N LEU A 101 -0.40 -12.90 -19.07
CA LEU A 101 0.48 -11.75 -19.27
C LEU A 101 1.77 -11.87 -18.41
N PRO A 102 2.88 -11.23 -18.84
CA PRO A 102 4.12 -11.22 -18.07
C PRO A 102 3.91 -10.66 -16.65
N ARG A 103 4.49 -11.30 -15.64
CA ARG A 103 4.29 -10.92 -14.23
C ARG A 103 4.65 -9.46 -13.94
N GLY A 104 5.78 -8.99 -14.45
CA GLY A 104 6.19 -7.59 -14.27
C GLY A 104 5.18 -6.60 -14.83
N PHE A 105 4.57 -6.92 -15.97
CA PHE A 105 3.49 -6.11 -16.54
C PHE A 105 2.23 -6.15 -15.67
N CYS A 106 1.86 -7.33 -15.15
CA CYS A 106 0.71 -7.45 -14.23
C CYS A 106 0.91 -6.61 -12.97
N HIS A 107 2.09 -6.67 -12.33
CA HIS A 107 2.41 -5.87 -11.16
C HIS A 107 2.41 -4.37 -11.47
N LEU A 108 2.97 -3.96 -12.62
CA LEU A 108 2.99 -2.57 -13.03
C LEU A 108 1.57 -2.02 -13.17
N VAL A 109 0.71 -2.70 -13.93
CA VAL A 109 -0.68 -2.24 -14.16
C VAL A 109 -1.49 -2.28 -12.86
N ALA A 110 -1.37 -3.36 -12.09
CA ALA A 110 -2.07 -3.50 -10.82
C ALA A 110 -1.62 -2.45 -9.79
N GLY A 111 -0.31 -2.17 -9.73
CA GLY A 111 0.26 -1.13 -8.88
C GLY A 111 -0.21 0.27 -9.28
N LEU A 112 -0.13 0.62 -10.58
CA LEU A 112 -0.62 1.91 -11.08
C LEU A 112 -2.10 2.14 -10.73
N THR A 113 -2.94 1.13 -10.94
CA THR A 113 -4.37 1.24 -10.60
C THR A 113 -4.57 1.38 -9.10
N ALA A 114 -3.81 0.67 -8.28
CA ALA A 114 -3.87 0.77 -6.83
C ALA A 114 -3.45 2.16 -6.33
N GLU A 115 -2.41 2.76 -6.92
CA GLU A 115 -1.99 4.14 -6.58
C GLU A 115 -3.04 5.18 -6.99
N ILE A 116 -3.73 4.99 -8.11
CA ILE A 116 -4.88 5.85 -8.49
C ILE A 116 -5.98 5.76 -7.42
N VAL A 117 -6.29 4.56 -6.92
CA VAL A 117 -7.26 4.38 -5.81
C VAL A 117 -6.79 5.12 -4.56
N MET A 118 -5.51 5.07 -4.23
CA MET A 118 -4.91 5.80 -3.11
C MET A 118 -5.07 7.31 -3.28
N ILE A 119 -4.66 7.87 -4.43
CA ILE A 119 -4.73 9.32 -4.71
C ILE A 119 -6.17 9.82 -4.60
N LEU A 120 -7.11 9.13 -5.24
CA LEU A 120 -8.53 9.48 -5.19
C LEU A 120 -9.10 9.34 -3.77
N GLY A 121 -8.71 8.28 -3.05
CA GLY A 121 -9.13 8.03 -1.69
C GLY A 121 -8.73 9.15 -0.74
N TYR A 122 -7.46 9.56 -0.76
CA TYR A 122 -7.00 10.69 0.06
C TYR A 122 -7.62 12.01 -0.35
N PHE A 123 -7.75 12.28 -1.66
CA PHE A 123 -8.44 13.48 -2.13
C PHE A 123 -9.87 13.57 -1.55
N LEU A 124 -10.64 12.49 -1.63
CA LEU A 124 -12.01 12.45 -1.10
C LEU A 124 -12.03 12.57 0.43
N TYR A 125 -11.11 11.88 1.10
CA TYR A 125 -11.03 11.91 2.56
C TYR A 125 -10.68 13.31 3.08
N GLU A 126 -9.67 13.95 2.50
CA GLU A 126 -9.25 15.32 2.87
C GLU A 126 -10.32 16.36 2.54
N ALA A 127 -10.91 16.27 1.33
CA ALA A 127 -11.89 17.25 0.89
C ALA A 127 -13.19 17.22 1.71
N PHE A 128 -13.70 16.02 2.01
CA PHE A 128 -15.07 15.86 2.53
C PHE A 128 -15.13 15.32 3.96
N VAL A 129 -14.20 14.47 4.39
CA VAL A 129 -14.21 13.91 5.75
C VAL A 129 -13.45 14.82 6.72
N LEU A 130 -12.22 15.23 6.36
CA LEU A 130 -11.43 16.16 7.14
C LEU A 130 -11.87 17.62 6.92
N SER A 131 -12.78 17.86 5.97
CA SER A 131 -13.35 19.20 5.69
C SER A 131 -12.31 20.26 5.31
N TYR A 132 -11.18 19.86 4.71
CA TYR A 132 -10.17 20.82 4.22
C TYR A 132 -10.63 21.53 2.94
N GLY A 133 -11.62 20.99 2.26
CA GLY A 133 -12.17 21.47 1.01
C GLY A 133 -11.40 20.98 -0.24
N PRO A 134 -12.06 20.96 -1.42
CA PRO A 134 -11.48 20.39 -2.63
C PRO A 134 -10.20 21.08 -3.12
N THR A 135 -10.07 22.39 -2.90
CA THR A 135 -8.88 23.15 -3.34
C THR A 135 -7.63 22.72 -2.58
N VAL A 136 -7.74 22.58 -1.25
CA VAL A 136 -6.61 22.13 -0.40
C VAL A 136 -6.28 20.68 -0.67
N ALA A 137 -7.28 19.80 -0.78
CA ALA A 137 -7.09 18.40 -1.10
C ALA A 137 -6.43 18.21 -2.49
N ALA A 138 -6.80 19.01 -3.50
CA ALA A 138 -6.20 18.97 -4.83
C ALA A 138 -4.71 19.34 -4.82
N ALA A 139 -4.27 20.21 -3.91
CA ALA A 139 -2.87 20.59 -3.80
C ALA A 139 -1.96 19.42 -3.34
N ASN A 140 -2.53 18.37 -2.73
CA ASN A 140 -1.80 17.17 -2.32
C ASN A 140 -1.70 16.11 -3.43
N ILE A 141 -2.50 16.20 -4.51
CA ILE A 141 -2.47 15.22 -5.61
C ILE A 141 -1.06 15.02 -6.18
N PRO A 142 -0.27 16.07 -6.49
CA PRO A 142 1.08 15.87 -7.03
C PRO A 142 2.02 15.10 -6.09
N PHE A 143 1.89 15.30 -4.78
CA PHE A 143 2.71 14.61 -3.77
C PHE A 143 2.31 13.14 -3.63
N ASN A 144 1.01 12.86 -3.60
CA ASN A 144 0.49 11.51 -3.62
C ASN A 144 0.87 10.79 -4.94
N ALA A 145 0.86 11.50 -6.08
CA ALA A 145 1.31 10.95 -7.35
C ALA A 145 2.81 10.62 -7.36
N LEU A 146 3.65 11.51 -6.81
CA LEU A 146 5.09 11.26 -6.64
C LEU A 146 5.33 10.03 -5.74
N GLN A 147 4.61 9.94 -4.61
CA GLN A 147 4.63 8.76 -3.73
C GLN A 147 4.29 7.49 -4.50
N GLY A 148 3.23 7.50 -5.31
CA GLY A 148 2.83 6.36 -6.12
C GLY A 148 3.87 5.94 -7.15
N VAL A 149 4.51 6.89 -7.83
CA VAL A 149 5.62 6.60 -8.77
C VAL A 149 6.77 5.91 -8.05
N LEU A 150 7.21 6.44 -6.90
CA LEU A 150 8.27 5.83 -6.10
C LEU A 150 7.89 4.44 -5.60
N ALA A 151 6.64 4.26 -5.16
CA ALA A 151 6.12 2.98 -4.72
C ALA A 151 6.16 1.91 -5.81
N ILE A 152 5.77 2.25 -7.03
CA ILE A 152 5.82 1.35 -8.18
C ILE A 152 7.25 1.00 -8.54
N LEU A 153 8.15 1.99 -8.62
CA LEU A 153 9.56 1.75 -8.92
C LEU A 153 10.18 0.79 -7.91
N VAL A 154 9.95 1.00 -6.62
CA VAL A 154 10.45 0.12 -5.55
C VAL A 154 9.82 -1.27 -5.63
N SER A 155 8.49 -1.35 -5.65
CA SER A 155 7.78 -2.63 -5.56
C SER A 155 8.02 -3.53 -6.76
N VAL A 156 7.96 -3.00 -7.99
CA VAL A 156 8.17 -3.78 -9.21
C VAL A 156 9.63 -4.24 -9.35
N SER A 157 10.59 -3.40 -8.94
CA SER A 157 12.02 -3.75 -8.97
C SER A 157 12.41 -4.78 -7.90
N VAL A 158 11.82 -4.70 -6.70
CA VAL A 158 12.16 -5.58 -5.57
C VAL A 158 11.40 -6.90 -5.60
N TYR A 159 10.18 -6.93 -6.14
CA TYR A 159 9.36 -8.14 -6.12
C TYR A 159 10.03 -9.41 -6.69
N PRO A 160 10.81 -9.36 -7.80
CA PRO A 160 11.53 -10.53 -8.28
C PRO A 160 12.52 -11.13 -7.26
N LEU A 161 13.10 -10.31 -6.39
CA LEU A 161 13.97 -10.77 -5.31
C LEU A 161 13.16 -11.51 -4.23
N VAL A 162 12.00 -10.96 -3.84
CA VAL A 162 11.07 -11.60 -2.90
C VAL A 162 10.61 -12.98 -3.44
N GLU A 163 10.38 -13.06 -4.74
CA GLU A 163 9.99 -14.31 -5.39
C GLU A 163 11.14 -15.34 -5.39
N ARG A 164 12.39 -14.92 -5.66
CA ARG A 164 13.58 -15.77 -5.65
C ARG A 164 13.86 -16.42 -4.31
N ILE A 165 13.68 -15.70 -3.19
CA ILE A 165 13.84 -16.26 -1.83
C ILE A 165 12.71 -17.23 -1.46
N GLY A 166 11.71 -17.39 -2.33
CA GLY A 166 10.63 -18.36 -2.19
C GLY A 166 9.64 -18.06 -1.07
N LEU A 167 9.56 -16.79 -0.63
CA LEU A 167 8.66 -16.38 0.45
C LEU A 167 7.20 -16.66 0.09
N CYS A 168 6.80 -16.34 -1.16
CA CYS A 168 5.43 -16.58 -1.67
C CYS A 168 5.05 -18.07 -1.73
N LYS A 169 6.03 -18.98 -1.94
CA LYS A 169 5.78 -20.43 -2.05
C LYS A 169 5.68 -21.11 -0.68
N ARG A 170 6.13 -20.47 0.37
CA ARG A 170 6.21 -21.02 1.73
C ARG A 170 5.03 -20.63 2.62
N LEU A 171 4.14 -19.78 2.13
CA LEU A 171 2.93 -19.28 2.80
C LEU A 171 1.69 -20.02 2.36
#